data_6dbdd65c36a9807d0dedadffebcc4629
#
_entry.id   6dbdd65c36a9807d0dedadffebcc4629
#
_cell.length_a   1.000
_cell.length_b   1.000
_cell.length_c   1.000
_cell.angle_alpha   90.00
_cell.angle_beta   90.00
_cell.angle_gamma   90.00
#
_symmetry.space_group_name_H-M   'P 1'
#
loop_
_entity.id
_entity.type
_entity.pdbx_description
1 polymer ?
#
loop_
_entity_poly.entity_id
_entity_poly.type
_entity_poly.pdbx_seq_one_letter_code
_entity_poly.pdbx_strand_id
1 'polypeptide(L)'
;MYNNASPLKAVSERDALKKALYKMKARHNGELKSLKTAWVNFNNAFCDGLEWKTITVVGARPGTGKTLFMEQLVNDVIKINPDQKFRILKFQFEMLDETNGIRKLSMNVGSDYNTLMSKDKPVDKGIFQKCVQFCESTEK
;
A
#
# COMPACT_ATOMS: atom_id res chain seq x y z
N MET A 1 -16.33 29.11 14.19
CA MET A 1 -16.11 28.50 15.52
C MET A 1 -16.20 27.01 15.39
N TYR A 2 -15.05 26.33 15.25
CA TYR A 2 -14.96 24.87 15.25
C TYR A 2 -14.56 24.41 16.64
N ASN A 3 -15.55 24.13 17.48
CA ASN A 3 -15.34 23.60 18.81
C ASN A 3 -15.97 22.20 18.90
N ASN A 4 -15.39 21.24 18.18
CA ASN A 4 -15.70 19.81 18.31
C ASN A 4 -14.43 19.02 18.67
N ALA A 5 -13.71 19.50 19.68
CA ALA A 5 -12.79 18.63 20.39
C ALA A 5 -13.64 17.65 21.21
N SER A 6 -13.74 16.39 20.77
CA SER A 6 -14.28 15.33 21.61
C SER A 6 -13.54 15.37 22.96
N PRO A 7 -14.26 15.43 24.09
CA PRO A 7 -13.60 15.46 25.38
C PRO A 7 -12.67 14.24 25.51
N LEU A 8 -11.41 14.50 25.87
CA LEU A 8 -10.45 13.44 26.16
C LEU A 8 -11.02 12.56 27.28
N LYS A 9 -11.49 11.38 26.90
CA LYS A 9 -12.03 10.42 27.85
C LYS A 9 -10.85 9.71 28.51
N ALA A 10 -10.63 9.97 29.79
CA ALA A 10 -9.68 9.19 30.59
C ALA A 10 -10.14 7.72 30.63
N VAL A 11 -9.26 6.83 30.25
CA VAL A 11 -9.51 5.37 30.27
C VAL A 11 -8.72 4.80 31.44
N SER A 12 -9.38 4.02 32.31
CA SER A 12 -8.67 3.35 33.39
C SER A 12 -7.70 2.30 32.84
N GLU A 13 -6.60 2.06 33.55
CA GLU A 13 -5.62 1.02 33.20
C GLU A 13 -6.29 -0.37 33.07
N ARG A 14 -7.19 -0.67 33.99
CA ARG A 14 -7.97 -1.92 33.97
C ARG A 14 -8.79 -2.08 32.67
N ASP A 15 -9.42 -1.00 32.21
CA ASP A 15 -10.20 -1.06 30.97
C ASP A 15 -9.32 -1.14 29.74
N ALA A 16 -8.15 -0.49 29.76
CA ALA A 16 -7.13 -0.65 28.71
C ALA A 16 -6.63 -2.09 28.61
N LEU A 17 -6.31 -2.73 29.74
CA LEU A 17 -5.89 -4.13 29.79
C LEU A 17 -6.99 -5.09 29.29
N LYS A 18 -8.25 -4.88 29.70
CA LYS A 18 -9.38 -5.67 29.17
C LYS A 18 -9.51 -5.57 27.65
N LYS A 19 -9.38 -4.35 27.09
CA LYS A 19 -9.41 -4.15 25.64
C LYS A 19 -8.23 -4.83 24.94
N ALA A 20 -7.05 -4.80 25.54
CA ALA A 20 -5.86 -5.47 25.03
C ALA A 20 -6.07 -6.99 24.97
N LEU A 21 -6.56 -7.61 26.05
CA LEU A 21 -6.88 -9.04 26.11
C LEU A 21 -7.93 -9.42 25.07
N TYR A 22 -8.97 -8.61 24.91
CA TYR A 22 -9.98 -8.84 23.87
C TYR A 22 -9.38 -8.81 22.47
N LYS A 23 -8.52 -7.81 22.19
CA LYS A 23 -7.83 -7.67 20.89
C LYS A 23 -6.92 -8.88 20.63
N MET A 24 -6.18 -9.35 21.62
CA MET A 24 -5.33 -10.55 21.52
C MET A 24 -6.15 -11.79 21.19
N LYS A 25 -7.26 -11.99 21.90
CA LYS A 25 -8.17 -13.14 21.67
C LYS A 25 -8.79 -13.10 20.29
N ALA A 26 -9.29 -11.94 19.85
CA ALA A 26 -9.89 -11.76 18.52
C ALA A 26 -8.88 -12.02 17.39
N ARG A 27 -7.59 -11.63 17.58
CA ARG A 27 -6.52 -11.95 16.65
C ARG A 27 -6.23 -13.44 16.60
N HIS A 28 -6.15 -14.10 17.76
CA HIS A 28 -5.89 -15.53 17.88
C HIS A 28 -7.00 -16.37 17.21
N ASN A 29 -8.25 -15.90 17.30
CA ASN A 29 -9.41 -16.52 16.67
C ASN A 29 -9.52 -16.20 15.16
N GLY A 30 -8.63 -15.37 14.60
CA GLY A 30 -8.68 -14.95 13.19
C GLY A 30 -9.75 -13.92 12.85
N GLU A 31 -10.41 -13.33 13.87
CA GLU A 31 -11.43 -12.27 13.70
C GLU A 31 -10.80 -10.93 13.29
N LEU A 32 -9.57 -10.66 13.76
CA LEU A 32 -8.79 -9.50 13.39
C LEU A 32 -7.67 -9.92 12.42
N LYS A 33 -7.78 -9.46 11.18
CA LYS A 33 -6.80 -9.71 10.12
C LYS A 33 -6.05 -8.43 9.79
N SER A 34 -4.73 -8.52 9.61
CA SER A 34 -3.91 -7.47 9.00
C SER A 34 -3.92 -7.62 7.47
N LEU A 35 -3.57 -6.57 6.76
CA LEU A 35 -3.32 -6.67 5.32
C LEU A 35 -1.92 -7.24 5.09
N LYS A 36 -1.83 -8.44 4.57
CA LYS A 36 -0.56 -9.09 4.26
C LYS A 36 0.17 -8.37 3.13
N THR A 37 1.48 -8.33 3.24
CA THR A 37 2.37 -7.81 2.20
C THR A 37 3.13 -8.96 1.53
N ALA A 38 3.81 -8.70 0.41
CA ALA A 38 4.67 -9.69 -0.25
C ALA A 38 5.93 -10.02 0.56
N TRP A 39 6.27 -9.22 1.56
CA TRP A 39 7.51 -9.37 2.33
C TRP A 39 7.25 -10.12 3.63
N VAL A 40 7.65 -11.39 3.69
CA VAL A 40 7.45 -12.26 4.85
C VAL A 40 8.07 -11.68 6.12
N ASN A 41 9.29 -11.15 6.03
CA ASN A 41 9.97 -10.55 7.19
C ASN A 41 9.23 -9.31 7.71
N PHE A 42 8.64 -8.51 6.81
CA PHE A 42 7.81 -7.39 7.21
C PHE A 42 6.55 -7.88 7.93
N ASN A 43 5.86 -8.85 7.39
CA ASN A 43 4.66 -9.41 8.02
C ASN A 43 4.96 -9.95 9.42
N ASN A 44 6.07 -10.69 9.58
CA ASN A 44 6.49 -11.23 10.88
C ASN A 44 6.81 -10.13 11.91
N ALA A 45 7.39 -9.02 11.46
CA ALA A 45 7.73 -7.89 12.34
C ALA A 45 6.50 -7.03 12.73
N PHE A 46 5.45 -7.02 11.91
CA PHE A 46 4.29 -6.12 12.02
C PHE A 46 2.95 -6.86 12.18
N CYS A 47 2.89 -7.83 13.08
CA CYS A 47 1.62 -8.51 13.41
C CYS A 47 0.88 -9.04 12.18
N ASP A 48 1.54 -9.83 11.35
CA ASP A 48 1.06 -10.42 10.09
C ASP A 48 0.80 -9.41 8.95
N GLY A 49 1.37 -8.21 9.02
CA GLY A 49 1.28 -7.21 7.96
C GLY A 49 0.85 -5.83 8.43
N LEU A 50 0.19 -5.07 7.57
CA LEU A 50 -0.33 -3.74 7.90
C LEU A 50 -1.57 -3.85 8.78
N GLU A 51 -1.45 -3.38 10.01
CA GLU A 51 -2.54 -3.42 10.98
C GLU A 51 -3.50 -2.25 10.78
N TRP A 52 -4.80 -2.51 10.91
CA TRP A 52 -5.83 -1.47 10.84
C TRP A 52 -5.72 -0.47 11.99
N LYS A 53 -6.02 0.80 11.70
CA LYS A 53 -6.00 1.92 12.68
C LYS A 53 -4.61 2.22 13.24
N THR A 54 -3.57 1.87 12.50
CA THR A 54 -2.19 2.22 12.83
C THR A 54 -1.59 3.14 11.78
N ILE A 55 -0.54 3.86 12.16
CA ILE A 55 0.26 4.68 11.26
C ILE A 55 1.60 4.00 11.11
N THR A 56 1.96 3.66 9.88
CA THR A 56 3.29 3.13 9.54
C THR A 56 4.08 4.21 8.81
N VAL A 57 5.25 4.55 9.32
CA VAL A 57 6.13 5.55 8.70
C VAL A 57 7.30 4.85 8.04
N VAL A 58 7.51 5.13 6.76
CA VAL A 58 8.65 4.62 5.99
C VAL A 58 9.63 5.76 5.71
N GLY A 59 10.77 5.72 6.37
CA GLY A 59 11.87 6.67 6.17
C GLY A 59 12.96 6.06 5.29
N ALA A 60 13.49 6.86 4.35
CA ALA A 60 14.60 6.45 3.50
C ALA A 60 15.37 7.67 2.99
N ARG A 61 16.65 7.51 2.66
CA ARG A 61 17.45 8.56 2.00
C ARG A 61 16.89 8.87 0.61
N PRO A 62 17.07 10.08 0.08
CA PRO A 62 16.72 10.39 -1.30
C PRO A 62 17.37 9.39 -2.28
N GLY A 63 16.64 8.99 -3.32
CA GLY A 63 17.13 8.07 -4.34
C GLY A 63 17.15 6.57 -3.98
N THR A 64 16.81 6.17 -2.75
CA THR A 64 16.84 4.76 -2.33
C THR A 64 15.63 3.93 -2.77
N GLY A 65 14.67 4.52 -3.51
CA GLY A 65 13.52 3.81 -4.01
C GLY A 65 12.28 3.80 -3.10
N LYS A 66 12.17 4.74 -2.15
CA LYS A 66 10.99 4.87 -1.26
C LYS A 66 9.67 4.86 -2.01
N THR A 67 9.58 5.64 -3.09
CA THR A 67 8.37 5.71 -3.92
C THR A 67 8.08 4.38 -4.59
N LEU A 68 9.11 3.71 -5.12
CA LEU A 68 8.99 2.39 -5.73
C LEU A 68 8.50 1.34 -4.73
N PHE A 69 9.03 1.38 -3.50
CA PHE A 69 8.58 0.53 -2.40
C PHE A 69 7.09 0.74 -2.11
N MET A 70 6.62 1.99 -2.05
CA MET A 70 5.21 2.30 -1.79
C MET A 70 4.30 1.83 -2.93
N GLU A 71 4.71 1.99 -4.20
CA GLU A 71 3.95 1.49 -5.35
C GLU A 71 3.85 -0.04 -5.32
N GLN A 72 4.96 -0.71 -5.05
CA GLN A 72 4.97 -2.17 -4.93
C GLN A 72 4.07 -2.65 -3.78
N LEU A 73 4.15 -1.99 -2.62
CA LEU A 73 3.31 -2.29 -1.47
C LEU A 73 1.81 -2.20 -1.82
N VAL A 74 1.39 -1.12 -2.48
CA VAL A 74 0.00 -0.91 -2.89
C VAL A 74 -0.45 -2.01 -3.86
N ASN A 75 0.35 -2.32 -4.87
CA ASN A 75 0.03 -3.34 -5.85
C ASN A 75 -0.08 -4.74 -5.22
N ASP A 76 0.84 -5.09 -4.33
CA ASP A 76 0.89 -6.41 -3.70
C ASP A 76 -0.24 -6.59 -2.68
N VAL A 77 -0.52 -5.58 -1.88
CA VAL A 77 -1.59 -5.64 -0.87
C VAL A 77 -2.94 -5.92 -1.51
N ILE A 78 -3.23 -5.33 -2.67
CA ILE A 78 -4.48 -5.59 -3.40
C ILE A 78 -4.54 -7.05 -3.87
N LYS A 79 -3.44 -7.57 -4.43
CA LYS A 79 -3.38 -8.92 -5.01
C LYS A 79 -3.40 -10.03 -3.94
N ILE A 80 -2.74 -9.77 -2.80
CA ILE A 80 -2.52 -10.80 -1.76
C ILE A 80 -3.72 -10.92 -0.81
N ASN A 81 -4.58 -9.89 -0.72
CA ASN A 81 -5.73 -9.87 0.19
C ASN A 81 -7.08 -9.82 -0.54
N PRO A 82 -7.38 -10.74 -1.46
CA PRO A 82 -8.62 -10.71 -2.26
C PRO A 82 -9.88 -10.88 -1.40
N ASP A 83 -9.76 -11.54 -0.24
CA ASP A 83 -10.88 -11.80 0.68
C ASP A 83 -11.21 -10.61 1.59
N GLN A 84 -10.40 -9.55 1.57
CA GLN A 84 -10.60 -8.37 2.40
C GLN A 84 -11.09 -7.20 1.55
N LYS A 85 -12.19 -6.57 1.98
CA LYS A 85 -12.70 -5.36 1.33
C LYS A 85 -12.06 -4.13 1.95
N PHE A 86 -11.28 -3.40 1.18
CA PHE A 86 -10.64 -2.14 1.59
C PHE A 86 -10.51 -1.18 0.41
N ARG A 87 -10.22 0.06 0.71
CA ARG A 87 -9.90 1.10 -0.28
C ARG A 87 -8.56 1.70 0.06
N ILE A 88 -7.77 1.98 -0.96
CA ILE A 88 -6.48 2.67 -0.84
C ILE A 88 -6.66 4.07 -1.39
N LEU A 89 -6.34 5.06 -0.56
CA LEU A 89 -6.28 6.45 -0.95
C LEU A 89 -4.81 6.89 -0.95
N LYS A 90 -4.30 7.29 -2.11
CA LYS A 90 -2.91 7.70 -2.27
C LYS A 90 -2.83 9.20 -2.49
N PHE A 91 -2.07 9.89 -1.65
CA PHE A 91 -1.70 11.28 -1.84
C PHE A 91 -0.23 11.36 -2.24
N GLN A 92 0.04 12.07 -3.31
CA GLN A 92 1.39 12.24 -3.83
C GLN A 92 1.64 13.71 -4.16
N PHE A 93 2.77 14.23 -3.67
CA PHE A 93 3.11 15.64 -3.78
C PHE A 93 4.45 15.89 -4.49
N GLU A 94 5.23 14.83 -4.77
CA GLU A 94 6.60 14.96 -5.28
C GLU A 94 6.70 14.80 -6.81
N MET A 95 5.75 14.13 -7.45
CA MET A 95 5.84 13.79 -8.88
C MET A 95 4.52 14.06 -9.60
N LEU A 96 4.60 14.37 -10.89
CA LEU A 96 3.44 14.46 -11.76
C LEU A 96 2.75 13.09 -11.90
N ASP A 97 1.45 13.09 -12.04
CA ASP A 97 0.63 11.88 -12.14
C ASP A 97 1.05 11.00 -13.33
N GLU A 98 1.41 11.61 -14.45
CA GLU A 98 1.89 10.93 -15.66
C GLU A 98 3.18 10.15 -15.40
N THR A 99 4.16 10.76 -14.71
CA THR A 99 5.42 10.11 -14.36
C THR A 99 5.20 8.89 -13.47
N ASN A 100 4.26 8.99 -12.55
CA ASN A 100 3.87 7.86 -11.71
C ASN A 100 3.16 6.77 -12.51
N GLY A 101 2.28 7.15 -13.41
CA GLY A 101 1.59 6.24 -14.31
C GLY A 101 2.60 5.40 -15.11
N ILE A 102 3.61 6.06 -15.71
CA ILE A 102 4.65 5.38 -16.49
C ILE A 102 5.47 4.43 -15.61
N ARG A 103 5.83 4.82 -14.40
CA ARG A 103 6.53 3.93 -13.46
C ARG A 103 5.70 2.72 -13.08
N LYS A 104 4.42 2.91 -12.83
CA LYS A 104 3.49 1.83 -12.54
C LYS A 104 3.36 0.86 -13.72
N LEU A 105 3.26 1.38 -14.94
CA LEU A 105 3.29 0.58 -16.17
C LEU A 105 4.60 -0.21 -16.27
N SER A 106 5.74 0.47 -16.15
CA SER A 106 7.08 -0.14 -16.17
C SER A 106 7.18 -1.36 -15.23
N MET A 107 6.73 -1.21 -13.99
CA MET A 107 6.72 -2.30 -13.01
C MET A 107 5.82 -3.48 -13.40
N ASN A 108 4.65 -3.21 -13.94
CA ASN A 108 3.67 -4.26 -14.24
C ASN A 108 3.94 -4.99 -15.56
N VAL A 109 4.54 -4.30 -16.55
CA VAL A 109 4.88 -4.92 -17.84
C VAL A 109 6.30 -5.49 -17.88
N GLY A 110 7.10 -5.25 -16.82
CA GLY A 110 8.48 -5.71 -16.73
C GLY A 110 9.42 -5.01 -17.72
N SER A 111 9.13 -3.77 -18.12
CA SER A 111 9.96 -2.97 -19.01
C SER A 111 10.54 -1.78 -18.25
N ASP A 112 11.79 -1.42 -18.54
CA ASP A 112 12.45 -0.28 -17.91
C ASP A 112 11.78 1.06 -18.29
N TYR A 113 11.71 1.99 -17.33
CA TYR A 113 11.14 3.32 -17.52
C TYR A 113 11.75 4.06 -18.73
N ASN A 114 13.09 4.02 -18.83
CA ASN A 114 13.79 4.69 -19.93
C ASN A 114 13.45 4.07 -21.29
N THR A 115 13.22 2.78 -21.34
CA THR A 115 12.78 2.07 -22.55
C THR A 115 11.38 2.51 -22.97
N LEU A 116 10.47 2.67 -22.01
CA LEU A 116 9.09 3.14 -22.30
C LEU A 116 9.05 4.58 -22.77
N MET A 117 10.01 5.43 -22.36
CA MET A 117 10.07 6.85 -22.68
C MET A 117 11.11 7.22 -23.72
N SER A 118 11.85 6.24 -24.26
CA SER A 118 12.90 6.50 -25.22
C SER A 118 12.34 6.89 -26.60
N LYS A 119 12.85 7.99 -27.14
CA LYS A 119 12.59 8.41 -28.52
C LYS A 119 13.30 7.49 -29.54
N ASP A 120 14.47 6.97 -29.18
CA ASP A 120 15.36 6.25 -30.09
C ASP A 120 15.06 4.75 -30.14
N LYS A 121 14.31 4.25 -29.16
CA LYS A 121 13.89 2.87 -29.08
C LYS A 121 12.37 2.81 -28.98
N PRO A 122 11.66 2.70 -30.12
CA PRO A 122 10.22 2.61 -30.09
C PRO A 122 9.78 1.42 -29.25
N VAL A 123 8.78 1.63 -28.40
CA VAL A 123 8.21 0.58 -27.55
C VAL A 123 7.68 -0.55 -28.44
N ASP A 124 8.09 -1.77 -28.12
CA ASP A 124 7.59 -2.97 -28.79
C ASP A 124 6.05 -3.02 -28.72
N LYS A 125 5.41 -3.39 -29.84
CA LYS A 125 3.94 -3.48 -29.91
C LYS A 125 3.34 -4.38 -28.84
N GLY A 126 4.03 -5.48 -28.48
CA GLY A 126 3.58 -6.39 -27.45
C GLY A 126 3.67 -5.78 -26.05
N ILE A 127 4.71 -4.99 -25.77
CA ILE A 127 4.82 -4.22 -24.51
C ILE A 127 3.72 -3.16 -24.43
N PHE A 128 3.49 -2.42 -25.52
CA PHE A 128 2.44 -1.41 -25.57
C PHE A 128 1.05 -2.02 -25.33
N GLN A 129 0.74 -3.15 -25.94
CA GLN A 129 -0.52 -3.87 -25.70
C GLN A 129 -0.68 -4.30 -24.24
N LYS A 130 0.38 -4.77 -23.58
CA LYS A 130 0.35 -5.09 -22.14
C LYS A 130 0.07 -3.86 -21.29
N CYS A 131 0.62 -2.70 -21.65
CA CYS A 131 0.31 -1.44 -20.97
C CYS A 131 -1.18 -1.09 -21.08
N VAL A 132 -1.76 -1.20 -22.28
CA VAL A 132 -3.20 -0.94 -22.51
C VAL A 132 -4.06 -1.90 -21.67
N GLN A 133 -3.79 -3.19 -21.74
CA GLN A 133 -4.52 -4.20 -20.96
C GLN A 133 -4.44 -3.94 -19.44
N PHE A 134 -3.27 -3.52 -18.96
CA PHE A 134 -3.12 -3.15 -17.56
C PHE A 134 -3.97 -1.93 -17.19
N CYS A 135 -4.01 -0.88 -18.02
CA CYS A 135 -4.87 0.28 -17.79
C CYS A 135 -6.35 -0.11 -17.72
N GLU A 136 -6.83 -0.90 -18.68
CA GLU A 136 -8.22 -1.38 -18.70
C GLU A 136 -8.58 -2.24 -17.48
N SER A 137 -7.63 -2.99 -16.95
CA SER A 137 -7.83 -3.82 -15.76
C SER A 137 -7.96 -3.02 -14.46
N THR A 138 -7.47 -1.77 -14.45
CA THR A 138 -7.51 -0.89 -13.26
C THR A 138 -8.77 -0.04 -13.15
N GLU A 139 -9.62 -0.01 -14.18
CA GLU A 139 -10.90 0.73 -14.19
C GLU A 139 -12.05 -0.03 -13.51
N LYS A 140 -11.82 -1.21 -12.97
CA LYS A 140 -12.80 -2.03 -12.24
C LYS A 140 -12.62 -1.90 -10.73
#